data_596480ee03eb4753782bd77ee18b76e9
#
_entry.id   596480ee03eb4753782bd77ee18b76e9
#
_cell.length_a   1.000
_cell.length_b   1.000
_cell.length_c   1.000
_cell.angle_alpha   90.00
_cell.angle_beta   90.00
_cell.angle_gamma   90.00
#
_symmetry.space_group_name_H-M   'P 1'
#
loop_
_entity.id
_entity.type
_entity.pdbx_description
1 polymer ?
#
loop_
_entity_poly.entity_id
_entity_poly.type
_entity_poly.pdbx_seq_one_letter_code
_entity_poly.pdbx_strand_id
1 'polypeptide(L)'
;MTMPNRNLRIILLKFIAHLLLTAFAVLSASWLRLNLPFGQSLPPPIYVSTLLKEALIIYPITLLLLSFYDPQRTYRAIDEVQILTVSSGVAGVLLGFAILFTARDTSRFLLVYFFVAHFSLMFAFHTVLRIIRRLRAQEGQAQADSLTGYQRAIKRTIDVAAAGLGLIAIAPVIIAIAIAIKLDSHGPVFFRQQRVGENKRMFGMYKFRSMYTDAEQRLSEVIQHTTDGHVIHKRRNDPRVTRTGRFIRRTSLDELPQLLNVIFGDMSLVGPRPELPMLVAKYEPWQHERLRVPQGMTGWWQVNGRADKPMHLNTEEDIYYVRNYSLMLDMQIILKTVWVVLRGKGAY
;
A
#
# COMPACT_ATOMS: atom_id res chain seq x y z
N MET A 1 -25.03 -4.41 -21.84
CA MET A 1 -25.39 -3.52 -20.71
C MET A 1 -25.98 -4.32 -19.54
N THR A 2 -25.32 -5.41 -19.06
CA THR A 2 -25.86 -6.34 -18.03
C THR A 2 -24.81 -6.83 -17.01
N MET A 3 -23.67 -6.12 -16.83
CA MET A 3 -22.58 -6.51 -15.93
C MET A 3 -22.57 -5.94 -14.50
N PRO A 4 -23.28 -4.86 -14.11
CA PRO A 4 -23.22 -4.36 -12.72
C PRO A 4 -23.90 -5.29 -11.70
N ASN A 5 -24.89 -6.09 -12.11
CA ASN A 5 -25.70 -6.89 -11.18
C ASN A 5 -24.97 -8.12 -10.60
N ARG A 6 -24.05 -8.75 -11.31
CA ARG A 6 -23.36 -9.98 -10.85
C ARG A 6 -22.34 -9.67 -9.76
N ASN A 7 -21.57 -8.62 -9.92
CA ASN A 7 -20.54 -8.21 -8.95
C ASN A 7 -21.16 -7.73 -7.64
N LEU A 8 -22.26 -6.95 -7.73
CA LEU A 8 -22.98 -6.49 -6.55
C LEU A 8 -23.57 -7.65 -5.75
N ARG A 9 -24.13 -8.68 -6.41
CA ARG A 9 -24.64 -9.88 -5.75
C ARG A 9 -23.53 -10.65 -5.00
N ILE A 10 -22.36 -10.79 -5.58
CA ILE A 10 -21.22 -11.47 -4.94
C ILE A 10 -20.73 -10.67 -3.71
N ILE A 11 -20.63 -9.35 -3.82
CA ILE A 11 -20.27 -8.47 -2.70
C ILE A 11 -21.30 -8.62 -1.58
N LEU A 12 -22.58 -8.55 -1.91
CA LEU A 12 -23.67 -8.66 -0.94
C LEU A 12 -23.69 -10.03 -0.24
N LEU A 13 -23.50 -11.12 -1.00
CA LEU A 13 -23.43 -12.46 -0.43
C LEU A 13 -22.25 -12.63 0.53
N LYS A 14 -21.07 -12.13 0.18
CA LYS A 14 -19.91 -12.14 1.07
C LYS A 14 -20.16 -11.31 2.32
N PHE A 15 -20.73 -10.12 2.16
CA PHE A 15 -21.07 -9.23 3.26
C PHE A 15 -22.03 -9.91 4.25
N ILE A 16 -23.12 -10.52 3.75
CA ILE A 16 -24.08 -11.25 4.57
C ILE A 16 -23.40 -12.43 5.28
N ALA A 17 -22.56 -13.20 4.55
CA ALA A 17 -21.83 -14.32 5.14
C ALA A 17 -20.92 -13.85 6.29
N HIS A 18 -20.22 -12.73 6.13
CA HIS A 18 -19.37 -12.17 7.19
C HIS A 18 -20.18 -11.68 8.39
N LEU A 19 -21.34 -11.07 8.19
CA LEU A 19 -22.25 -10.71 9.28
C LEU A 19 -22.67 -11.95 10.07
N LEU A 20 -23.07 -13.02 9.39
CA LEU A 20 -23.47 -14.29 10.01
C LEU A 20 -22.30 -14.94 10.77
N LEU A 21 -21.12 -14.98 10.18
CA LEU A 21 -19.91 -15.51 10.82
C LEU A 21 -19.51 -14.69 12.04
N THR A 22 -19.64 -13.37 11.98
CA THR A 22 -19.35 -12.48 13.13
C THR A 22 -20.35 -12.73 14.26
N ALA A 23 -21.64 -12.84 13.97
CA ALA A 23 -22.65 -13.19 14.96
C ALA A 23 -22.40 -14.58 15.57
N PHE A 24 -22.08 -15.57 14.74
CA PHE A 24 -21.74 -16.91 15.20
C PHE A 24 -20.47 -16.95 16.07
N ALA A 25 -19.48 -16.11 15.75
CA ALA A 25 -18.27 -15.98 16.56
C ALA A 25 -18.56 -15.44 17.98
N VAL A 26 -19.50 -14.49 18.13
CA VAL A 26 -19.93 -13.99 19.45
C VAL A 26 -20.62 -15.09 20.26
N LEU A 27 -21.49 -15.87 19.61
CA LEU A 27 -22.16 -17.02 20.26
C LEU A 27 -21.13 -18.08 20.68
N SER A 28 -20.20 -18.42 19.77
CA SER A 28 -19.11 -19.37 20.05
C SER A 28 -18.22 -18.90 21.18
N ALA A 29 -17.87 -17.61 21.23
CA ALA A 29 -17.08 -17.03 22.31
C ALA A 29 -17.80 -17.11 23.67
N SER A 30 -19.11 -16.88 23.67
CA SER A 30 -19.94 -17.00 24.88
C SER A 30 -20.02 -18.46 25.35
N TRP A 31 -20.17 -19.40 24.44
CA TRP A 31 -20.18 -20.84 24.74
C TRP A 31 -18.81 -21.33 25.25
N LEU A 32 -17.70 -20.92 24.58
CA LEU A 32 -16.33 -21.24 25.02
C LEU A 32 -16.06 -20.73 26.43
N ARG A 33 -16.52 -19.51 26.72
CA ARG A 33 -16.36 -18.95 28.06
C ARG A 33 -17.04 -19.75 29.16
N LEU A 34 -18.18 -20.39 28.85
CA LEU A 34 -18.92 -21.23 29.80
C LEU A 34 -18.22 -22.57 30.06
N ASN A 35 -17.57 -23.13 29.04
CA ASN A 35 -17.09 -24.51 29.06
C ASN A 35 -15.58 -24.62 29.29
N LEU A 36 -14.83 -23.52 29.21
CA LEU A 36 -13.38 -23.51 29.43
C LEU A 36 -13.02 -23.05 30.86
N PRO A 37 -11.92 -23.58 31.44
CA PRO A 37 -11.58 -23.39 32.86
C PRO A 37 -11.31 -21.97 33.31
N PHE A 38 -11.12 -21.03 32.37
CA PHE A 38 -10.87 -19.62 32.66
C PHE A 38 -12.13 -18.73 32.68
N GLY A 39 -13.36 -19.32 32.60
CA GLY A 39 -14.59 -18.59 32.45
C GLY A 39 -15.75 -19.14 33.29
N GLN A 40 -15.74 -18.94 34.61
CA GLN A 40 -16.74 -19.57 35.48
C GLN A 40 -18.10 -18.86 35.65
N SER A 41 -18.37 -17.77 34.94
CA SER A 41 -19.66 -17.09 34.99
C SER A 41 -20.11 -16.59 33.63
N LEU A 42 -21.40 -16.73 33.33
CA LEU A 42 -22.03 -16.07 32.18
C LEU A 42 -21.84 -14.57 32.29
N PRO A 43 -21.30 -13.90 31.25
CA PRO A 43 -21.39 -12.44 31.23
C PRO A 43 -22.87 -12.05 31.22
N PRO A 44 -23.27 -10.98 31.90
CA PRO A 44 -24.60 -10.44 31.79
C PRO A 44 -25.00 -10.31 30.32
N PRO A 45 -26.26 -10.63 29.94
CA PRO A 45 -26.72 -10.61 28.53
C PRO A 45 -26.42 -9.27 27.83
N ILE A 46 -26.39 -8.17 28.58
CA ILE A 46 -26.06 -6.84 28.07
C ILE A 46 -24.67 -6.76 27.46
N TYR A 47 -23.66 -7.42 28.04
CA TYR A 47 -22.29 -7.37 27.49
C TYR A 47 -22.16 -8.20 26.20
N VAL A 48 -22.88 -9.33 26.10
CA VAL A 48 -22.91 -10.14 24.89
C VAL A 48 -23.64 -9.38 23.78
N SER A 49 -24.75 -8.70 24.10
CA SER A 49 -25.50 -7.91 23.13
C SER A 49 -24.72 -6.67 22.65
N THR A 50 -23.98 -6.02 23.54
CA THR A 50 -23.12 -4.90 23.19
C THR A 50 -21.95 -5.36 22.29
N LEU A 51 -21.27 -6.43 22.68
CA LEU A 51 -20.21 -7.02 21.86
C LEU A 51 -20.73 -7.39 20.45
N LEU A 52 -21.92 -7.98 20.37
CA LEU A 52 -22.55 -8.33 19.09
C LEU A 52 -22.82 -7.09 18.23
N LYS A 53 -23.41 -6.04 18.77
CA LYS A 53 -23.71 -4.80 18.05
C LYS A 53 -22.46 -4.15 17.52
N GLU A 54 -21.46 -3.94 18.37
CA GLU A 54 -20.20 -3.31 18.01
C GLU A 54 -19.42 -4.14 16.98
N ALA A 55 -19.35 -5.46 17.16
CA ALA A 55 -18.68 -6.34 16.22
C ALA A 55 -19.35 -6.36 14.84
N LEU A 56 -20.69 -6.38 14.77
CA LEU A 56 -21.46 -6.35 13.52
C LEU A 56 -21.30 -5.03 12.75
N ILE A 57 -20.88 -3.95 13.40
CA ILE A 57 -20.60 -2.67 12.76
C ILE A 57 -19.12 -2.60 12.36
N ILE A 58 -18.20 -2.84 13.30
CA ILE A 58 -16.77 -2.58 13.12
C ILE A 58 -16.15 -3.55 12.10
N TYR A 59 -16.41 -4.85 12.23
CA TYR A 59 -15.77 -5.85 11.35
C TYR A 59 -16.15 -5.71 9.88
N PRO A 60 -17.44 -5.61 9.51
CA PRO A 60 -17.83 -5.45 8.11
C PRO A 60 -17.35 -4.12 7.50
N ILE A 61 -17.39 -3.03 8.27
CA ILE A 61 -16.91 -1.74 7.81
C ILE A 61 -15.39 -1.79 7.58
N THR A 62 -14.63 -2.36 8.50
CA THR A 62 -13.18 -2.51 8.35
C THR A 62 -12.83 -3.37 7.13
N LEU A 63 -13.53 -4.50 6.94
CA LEU A 63 -13.34 -5.36 5.76
C LEU A 63 -13.73 -4.65 4.45
N LEU A 64 -14.76 -3.82 4.47
CA LEU A 64 -15.18 -3.01 3.32
C LEU A 64 -14.12 -1.98 2.96
N LEU A 65 -13.64 -1.21 3.94
CA LEU A 65 -12.61 -0.19 3.75
C LEU A 65 -11.30 -0.78 3.23
N LEU A 66 -10.91 -1.95 3.70
CA LEU A 66 -9.71 -2.64 3.27
C LEU A 66 -9.90 -3.44 1.96
N SER A 67 -11.03 -3.21 1.25
CA SER A 67 -11.31 -3.78 -0.07
C SER A 67 -11.40 -5.30 -0.12
N PHE A 68 -11.74 -5.93 1.01
CA PHE A 68 -11.84 -7.38 1.11
C PHE A 68 -13.00 -7.99 0.30
N TYR A 69 -14.02 -7.17 0.02
CA TYR A 69 -15.21 -7.59 -0.74
C TYR A 69 -15.07 -7.48 -2.26
N ASP A 70 -13.90 -7.09 -2.77
CA ASP A 70 -13.70 -6.96 -4.22
C ASP A 70 -13.79 -8.33 -4.91
N PRO A 71 -14.78 -8.57 -5.79
CA PRO A 71 -14.98 -9.87 -6.42
C PRO A 71 -13.97 -10.18 -7.53
N GLN A 72 -13.26 -9.17 -8.02
CA GLN A 72 -12.41 -9.27 -9.22
C GLN A 72 -10.96 -9.58 -8.87
N ARG A 73 -10.59 -9.58 -7.58
CA ARG A 73 -9.21 -9.79 -7.17
C ARG A 73 -8.87 -11.25 -6.97
N THR A 74 -7.82 -11.64 -7.65
CA THR A 74 -7.18 -12.95 -7.47
C THR A 74 -5.97 -12.78 -6.57
N TYR A 75 -6.14 -13.00 -5.27
CA TYR A 75 -5.03 -12.99 -4.32
C TYR A 75 -4.27 -14.31 -4.35
N ARG A 76 -2.92 -14.22 -4.21
CA ARG A 76 -2.13 -15.40 -3.81
C ARG A 76 -2.57 -15.85 -2.41
N ALA A 77 -2.36 -17.13 -2.08
CA ALA A 77 -2.75 -17.68 -0.77
C ALA A 77 -2.23 -16.86 0.41
N ILE A 78 -0.97 -16.45 0.31
CA ILE A 78 -0.29 -15.68 1.35
C ILE A 78 -0.87 -14.26 1.51
N ASP A 79 -1.24 -13.62 0.40
CA ASP A 79 -1.81 -12.27 0.42
C ASP A 79 -3.18 -12.26 1.08
N GLU A 80 -4.02 -13.26 0.82
CA GLU A 80 -5.36 -13.37 1.43
C GLU A 80 -5.27 -13.64 2.93
N VAL A 81 -4.32 -14.48 3.38
CA VAL A 81 -4.05 -14.70 4.80
C VAL A 81 -3.54 -13.42 5.47
N GLN A 82 -2.61 -12.72 4.85
CA GLN A 82 -2.10 -11.45 5.38
C GLN A 82 -3.19 -10.39 5.50
N ILE A 83 -4.03 -10.24 4.47
CA ILE A 83 -5.15 -9.30 4.47
C ILE A 83 -6.13 -9.65 5.60
N LEU A 84 -6.49 -10.92 5.72
CA LEU A 84 -7.40 -11.38 6.77
C LEU A 84 -6.82 -11.10 8.16
N THR A 85 -5.53 -11.40 8.37
CA THR A 85 -4.84 -11.17 9.64
C THR A 85 -4.81 -9.68 9.99
N VAL A 86 -4.40 -8.82 9.06
CA VAL A 86 -4.33 -7.37 9.30
C VAL A 86 -5.71 -6.78 9.51
N SER A 87 -6.70 -7.14 8.68
CA SER A 87 -8.08 -6.64 8.81
C SER A 87 -8.72 -7.06 10.13
N SER A 88 -8.55 -8.33 10.51
CA SER A 88 -9.06 -8.82 11.79
C SER A 88 -8.35 -8.18 12.97
N GLY A 89 -7.03 -7.94 12.87
CA GLY A 89 -6.25 -7.23 13.89
C GLY A 89 -6.72 -5.79 14.07
N VAL A 90 -6.86 -5.04 12.98
CA VAL A 90 -7.36 -3.65 13.02
C VAL A 90 -8.78 -3.60 13.59
N ALA A 91 -9.69 -4.47 13.10
CA ALA A 91 -11.04 -4.54 13.62
C ALA A 91 -11.08 -4.92 15.09
N GLY A 92 -10.20 -5.85 15.52
CA GLY A 92 -10.08 -6.26 16.92
C GLY A 92 -9.62 -5.13 17.85
N VAL A 93 -8.64 -4.32 17.41
CA VAL A 93 -8.19 -3.13 18.15
C VAL A 93 -9.31 -2.09 18.24
N LEU A 94 -10.00 -1.80 17.14
CA LEU A 94 -11.13 -0.86 17.12
C LEU A 94 -12.27 -1.33 18.02
N LEU A 95 -12.61 -2.63 17.97
CA LEU A 95 -13.62 -3.22 18.84
C LEU A 95 -13.21 -3.15 20.32
N GLY A 96 -11.97 -3.49 20.63
CA GLY A 96 -11.45 -3.38 22.02
C GLY A 96 -11.56 -1.96 22.54
N PHE A 97 -11.23 -0.97 21.69
CA PHE A 97 -11.36 0.43 22.01
C PHE A 97 -12.84 0.85 22.22
N ALA A 98 -13.75 0.45 21.32
CA ALA A 98 -15.17 0.74 21.45
C ALA A 98 -15.76 0.15 22.74
N ILE A 99 -15.44 -1.10 23.08
CA ILE A 99 -15.90 -1.77 24.30
C ILE A 99 -15.39 -1.08 25.57
N LEU A 100 -14.21 -0.46 25.57
CA LEU A 100 -13.72 0.32 26.71
C LEU A 100 -14.66 1.49 27.07
N PHE A 101 -15.37 2.06 26.10
CA PHE A 101 -16.30 3.17 26.31
C PHE A 101 -17.75 2.71 26.52
N THR A 102 -18.17 1.63 25.86
CA THR A 102 -19.58 1.19 25.84
C THR A 102 -19.88 0.10 26.88
N ALA A 103 -18.90 -0.74 27.23
CA ALA A 103 -19.10 -1.87 28.13
C ALA A 103 -17.81 -2.22 28.87
N ARG A 104 -17.31 -1.30 29.70
CA ARG A 104 -16.01 -1.37 30.40
C ARG A 104 -15.80 -2.64 31.23
N ASP A 105 -16.89 -3.19 31.78
CA ASP A 105 -16.84 -4.39 32.61
C ASP A 105 -16.89 -5.70 31.79
N THR A 106 -16.83 -5.61 30.46
CA THR A 106 -16.79 -6.78 29.59
C THR A 106 -15.54 -7.61 29.88
N SER A 107 -15.74 -8.90 30.10
CA SER A 107 -14.63 -9.81 30.38
C SER A 107 -13.61 -9.86 29.25
N ARG A 108 -12.34 -9.67 29.56
CA ARG A 108 -11.22 -9.76 28.63
C ARG A 108 -11.15 -11.13 27.95
N PHE A 109 -11.49 -12.20 28.66
CA PHE A 109 -11.54 -13.55 28.09
C PHE A 109 -12.62 -13.68 27.02
N LEU A 110 -13.78 -13.02 27.19
CA LEU A 110 -14.82 -13.02 26.15
C LEU A 110 -14.30 -12.38 24.85
N LEU A 111 -13.57 -11.28 24.94
CA LEU A 111 -12.96 -10.63 23.77
C LEU A 111 -11.90 -11.51 23.10
N VAL A 112 -11.06 -12.19 23.90
CA VAL A 112 -10.05 -13.11 23.37
C VAL A 112 -10.72 -14.29 22.65
N TYR A 113 -11.71 -14.92 23.27
CA TYR A 113 -12.45 -16.03 22.65
C TYR A 113 -13.19 -15.59 21.38
N PHE A 114 -13.78 -14.39 21.40
CA PHE A 114 -14.40 -13.83 20.21
C PHE A 114 -13.38 -13.63 19.10
N PHE A 115 -12.24 -13.01 19.39
CA PHE A 115 -11.21 -12.77 18.38
C PHE A 115 -10.69 -14.06 17.76
N VAL A 116 -10.39 -15.08 18.58
CA VAL A 116 -9.90 -16.37 18.10
C VAL A 116 -10.97 -17.08 17.28
N ALA A 117 -12.22 -17.13 17.76
CA ALA A 117 -13.33 -17.77 17.04
C ALA A 117 -13.61 -17.06 15.72
N HIS A 118 -13.68 -15.72 15.72
CA HIS A 118 -13.92 -14.93 14.52
C HIS A 118 -12.81 -15.12 13.47
N PHE A 119 -11.55 -15.03 13.88
CA PHE A 119 -10.42 -15.24 12.98
C PHE A 119 -10.44 -16.64 12.38
N SER A 120 -10.65 -17.67 13.20
CA SER A 120 -10.70 -19.07 12.75
C SER A 120 -11.84 -19.32 11.75
N LEU A 121 -13.03 -18.80 12.03
CA LEU A 121 -14.20 -18.92 11.15
C LEU A 121 -13.98 -18.21 9.81
N MET A 122 -13.45 -16.99 9.85
CA MET A 122 -13.12 -16.22 8.65
C MET A 122 -12.04 -16.93 7.81
N PHE A 123 -10.98 -17.42 8.46
CA PHE A 123 -9.92 -18.16 7.79
C PHE A 123 -10.46 -19.44 7.11
N ALA A 124 -11.28 -20.24 7.82
CA ALA A 124 -11.90 -21.43 7.27
C ALA A 124 -12.81 -21.10 6.08
N PHE A 125 -13.69 -20.10 6.21
CA PHE A 125 -14.59 -19.66 5.16
C PHE A 125 -13.83 -19.23 3.89
N HIS A 126 -12.78 -18.41 4.03
CA HIS A 126 -12.00 -17.96 2.88
C HIS A 126 -11.17 -19.08 2.26
N THR A 127 -10.68 -20.02 3.06
CA THR A 127 -9.99 -21.22 2.55
C THR A 127 -10.94 -22.07 1.70
N VAL A 128 -12.17 -22.30 2.17
CA VAL A 128 -13.19 -23.03 1.42
C VAL A 128 -13.55 -22.30 0.13
N LEU A 129 -13.80 -21.00 0.18
CA LEU A 129 -14.07 -20.20 -1.02
C LEU A 129 -12.92 -20.25 -2.03
N ARG A 130 -11.67 -20.28 -1.56
CA ARG A 130 -10.50 -20.44 -2.42
C ARG A 130 -10.48 -21.79 -3.10
N ILE A 131 -10.72 -22.87 -2.37
CA ILE A 131 -10.78 -24.21 -2.93
C ILE A 131 -11.85 -24.26 -4.02
N ILE A 132 -13.05 -23.76 -3.74
CA ILE A 132 -14.16 -23.71 -4.72
C ILE A 132 -13.75 -22.89 -5.96
N ARG A 133 -13.10 -21.75 -5.78
CA ARG A 133 -12.63 -20.93 -6.92
C ARG A 133 -11.56 -21.64 -7.75
N ARG A 134 -10.60 -22.33 -7.11
CA ARG A 134 -9.58 -23.11 -7.81
C ARG A 134 -10.18 -24.23 -8.63
N LEU A 135 -11.18 -24.93 -8.11
CA LEU A 135 -11.89 -25.97 -8.83
C LEU A 135 -12.69 -25.43 -10.03
N ARG A 136 -13.15 -24.16 -9.94
CA ARG A 136 -13.87 -23.48 -11.05
C ARG A 136 -12.96 -22.71 -12.00
N ALA A 137 -11.73 -22.36 -11.61
CA ALA A 137 -10.82 -21.48 -12.37
C ALA A 137 -10.01 -22.18 -13.47
N GLN A 138 -10.34 -23.42 -13.80
CA GLN A 138 -9.85 -24.01 -15.06
C GLN A 138 -10.48 -23.37 -16.33
N GLU A 139 -11.42 -22.43 -16.16
CA GLU A 139 -12.07 -21.69 -17.23
C GLU A 139 -11.94 -20.18 -17.01
N GLY A 140 -10.99 -19.52 -17.68
CA GLY A 140 -11.02 -18.08 -17.93
C GLY A 140 -10.00 -17.23 -17.17
N GLN A 141 -9.06 -16.68 -17.90
CA GLN A 141 -8.14 -15.62 -17.43
C GLN A 141 -8.93 -14.38 -17.01
N ALA A 142 -8.86 -14.01 -15.73
CA ALA A 142 -9.48 -12.80 -15.20
C ALA A 142 -8.67 -11.56 -15.61
N GLN A 143 -9.33 -10.64 -16.26
CA GLN A 143 -8.82 -9.31 -16.64
C GLN A 143 -8.64 -8.44 -15.37
N ALA A 144 -7.48 -7.82 -15.25
CA ALA A 144 -7.16 -6.94 -14.12
C ALA A 144 -7.98 -5.66 -14.17
N ASP A 145 -8.82 -5.45 -13.16
CA ASP A 145 -9.60 -4.23 -13.04
C ASP A 145 -8.98 -3.23 -12.07
N SER A 146 -9.01 -1.96 -12.48
CA SER A 146 -8.65 -0.81 -11.68
C SER A 146 -9.59 -0.67 -10.45
N LEU A 147 -9.13 0.05 -9.42
CA LEU A 147 -9.99 0.41 -8.27
C LEU A 147 -11.35 0.95 -8.73
N THR A 148 -12.41 0.57 -8.02
CA THR A 148 -13.73 1.17 -8.20
C THR A 148 -13.70 2.67 -7.89
N GLY A 149 -14.67 3.42 -8.38
CA GLY A 149 -14.69 4.88 -8.20
C GLY A 149 -14.57 5.32 -6.73
N TYR A 150 -15.29 4.66 -5.80
CA TYR A 150 -15.24 4.98 -4.38
C TYR A 150 -13.88 4.60 -3.75
N GLN A 151 -13.27 3.48 -4.14
CA GLN A 151 -11.96 3.07 -3.65
C GLN A 151 -10.87 4.03 -4.11
N ARG A 152 -10.96 4.52 -5.35
CA ARG A 152 -10.06 5.55 -5.88
C ARG A 152 -10.21 6.87 -5.11
N ALA A 153 -11.43 7.26 -4.77
CA ALA A 153 -11.69 8.43 -3.94
C ALA A 153 -11.11 8.28 -2.52
N ILE A 154 -11.32 7.13 -1.87
CA ILE A 154 -10.75 6.83 -0.55
C ILE A 154 -9.22 6.87 -0.61
N LYS A 155 -8.62 6.19 -1.59
CA LYS A 155 -7.16 6.22 -1.78
C LYS A 155 -6.66 7.64 -1.95
N ARG A 156 -7.30 8.44 -2.79
CA ARG A 156 -6.92 9.84 -3.01
C ARG A 156 -7.00 10.67 -1.74
N THR A 157 -8.04 10.49 -0.94
CA THR A 157 -8.19 11.17 0.36
C THR A 157 -7.06 10.79 1.31
N ILE A 158 -6.74 9.49 1.40
CA ILE A 158 -5.62 9.00 2.23
C ILE A 158 -4.29 9.57 1.74
N ASP A 159 -4.04 9.54 0.43
CA ASP A 159 -2.81 10.06 -0.17
C ASP A 159 -2.62 11.56 0.16
N VAL A 160 -3.66 12.38 -0.03
CA VAL A 160 -3.61 13.82 0.24
C VAL A 160 -3.46 14.11 1.73
N ALA A 161 -4.22 13.44 2.58
CA ALA A 161 -4.15 13.62 4.03
C ALA A 161 -2.77 13.24 4.57
N ALA A 162 -2.26 12.06 4.19
CA ALA A 162 -0.97 11.59 4.65
C ALA A 162 0.20 12.43 4.09
N ALA A 163 0.13 12.85 2.81
CA ALA A 163 1.13 13.73 2.22
C ALA A 163 1.12 15.12 2.87
N GLY A 164 -0.06 15.68 3.16
CA GLY A 164 -0.20 16.98 3.83
C GLY A 164 0.33 16.94 5.26
N LEU A 165 -0.09 15.95 6.06
CA LEU A 165 0.42 15.74 7.42
C LEU A 165 1.94 15.48 7.41
N GLY A 166 2.41 14.67 6.45
CA GLY A 166 3.82 14.41 6.25
C GLY A 166 4.62 15.68 5.99
N LEU A 167 4.16 16.54 5.05
CA LEU A 167 4.83 17.81 4.76
C LEU A 167 4.89 18.73 5.98
N ILE A 168 3.82 18.83 6.76
CA ILE A 168 3.80 19.63 8.00
C ILE A 168 4.83 19.08 9.00
N ALA A 169 4.81 17.77 9.23
CA ALA A 169 5.72 17.13 10.19
C ALA A 169 7.18 17.26 9.82
N ILE A 170 7.52 17.17 8.52
CA ILE A 170 8.90 17.22 8.04
C ILE A 170 9.32 18.63 7.57
N ALA A 171 8.46 19.65 7.70
CA ALA A 171 8.76 21.02 7.27
C ALA A 171 10.11 21.57 7.82
N PRO A 172 10.45 21.38 9.11
CA PRO A 172 11.77 21.81 9.60
C PRO A 172 12.95 21.15 8.88
N VAL A 173 12.80 19.85 8.54
CA VAL A 173 13.82 19.09 7.80
C VAL A 173 13.94 19.59 6.37
N ILE A 174 12.81 19.88 5.71
CA ILE A 174 12.77 20.47 4.36
C ILE A 174 13.51 21.82 4.34
N ILE A 175 13.26 22.69 5.32
CA ILE A 175 13.90 23.99 5.44
C ILE A 175 15.41 23.83 5.67
N ALA A 176 15.82 22.95 6.57
CA ALA A 176 17.23 22.69 6.85
C ALA A 176 17.96 22.17 5.59
N ILE A 177 17.35 21.25 4.84
CA ILE A 177 17.92 20.74 3.58
C ILE A 177 17.99 21.87 2.54
N ALA A 178 16.97 22.71 2.42
CA ALA A 178 16.96 23.83 1.48
C ALA A 178 18.10 24.81 1.76
N ILE A 179 18.35 25.16 3.03
CA ILE A 179 19.46 26.00 3.46
C ILE A 179 20.79 25.30 3.14
N ALA A 180 20.94 24.02 3.49
CA ALA A 180 22.16 23.26 3.21
C ALA A 180 22.51 23.23 1.70
N ILE A 181 21.52 23.04 0.83
CA ILE A 181 21.68 23.05 -0.63
C ILE A 181 22.15 24.43 -1.11
N LYS A 182 21.59 25.52 -0.56
CA LYS A 182 21.97 26.90 -0.94
C LYS A 182 23.38 27.27 -0.49
N LEU A 183 23.80 26.76 0.67
CA LEU A 183 25.16 26.97 1.18
C LEU A 183 26.21 26.14 0.44
N ASP A 184 25.83 24.93 -0.04
CA ASP A 184 26.75 24.01 -0.71
C ASP A 184 26.97 24.33 -2.20
N SER A 185 25.95 24.87 -2.90
CA SER A 185 26.08 25.21 -4.32
C SER A 185 25.07 26.26 -4.79
N HIS A 186 25.47 27.07 -5.78
CA HIS A 186 24.62 28.10 -6.40
C HIS A 186 23.50 27.45 -7.25
N GLY A 187 22.30 28.07 -7.26
CA GLY A 187 21.17 27.67 -8.08
C GLY A 187 19.90 27.38 -7.29
N PRO A 188 18.83 26.84 -7.92
CA PRO A 188 17.53 26.53 -7.28
C PRO A 188 17.63 25.38 -6.29
N VAL A 189 16.81 25.42 -5.25
CA VAL A 189 16.73 24.32 -4.23
C VAL A 189 16.07 23.07 -4.81
N PHE A 190 15.03 23.29 -5.62
CA PHE A 190 14.28 22.20 -6.24
C PHE A 190 14.72 21.95 -7.67
N PHE A 191 14.70 20.67 -8.04
CA PHE A 191 14.88 20.18 -9.39
C PHE A 191 13.58 19.53 -9.84
N ARG A 192 13.19 19.74 -11.09
CA ARG A 192 11.97 19.17 -11.68
C ARG A 192 12.34 18.34 -12.89
N GLN A 193 12.00 17.05 -12.85
CA GLN A 193 12.30 16.11 -13.91
C GLN A 193 11.03 15.59 -14.56
N GLN A 194 10.97 15.63 -15.89
CA GLN A 194 9.85 15.08 -16.65
C GLN A 194 9.77 13.56 -16.47
N ARG A 195 8.59 13.08 -16.13
CA ARG A 195 8.27 11.66 -15.93
C ARG A 195 6.95 11.30 -16.58
N VAL A 196 6.78 10.01 -16.87
CA VAL A 196 5.54 9.44 -17.38
C VAL A 196 4.70 8.95 -16.21
N GLY A 197 3.47 9.45 -16.10
CA GLY A 197 2.49 9.13 -15.07
C GLY A 197 1.37 8.22 -15.55
N GLU A 198 0.28 8.23 -14.79
CA GLU A 198 -0.95 7.48 -15.11
C GLU A 198 -1.46 7.83 -16.51
N ASN A 199 -1.91 6.80 -17.26
CA ASN A 199 -2.41 6.92 -18.61
C ASN A 199 -1.45 7.64 -19.58
N LYS A 200 -0.14 7.47 -19.37
CA LYS A 200 0.92 8.09 -20.18
C LYS A 200 1.00 9.63 -20.05
N ARG A 201 0.31 10.23 -19.08
CA ARG A 201 0.37 11.68 -18.85
C ARG A 201 1.76 12.07 -18.37
N MET A 202 2.33 13.09 -19.03
CA MET A 202 3.61 13.66 -18.61
C MET A 202 3.42 14.61 -17.43
N PHE A 203 4.32 14.52 -16.43
CA PHE A 203 4.35 15.46 -15.31
C PHE A 203 5.77 15.76 -14.85
N GLY A 204 5.95 16.87 -14.16
CA GLY A 204 7.23 17.26 -13.58
C GLY A 204 7.36 16.76 -12.15
N MET A 205 8.21 15.77 -11.93
CA MET A 205 8.50 15.20 -10.61
C MET A 205 9.47 16.12 -9.85
N TYR A 206 9.04 16.58 -8.67
CA TYR A 206 9.86 17.41 -7.79
C TYR A 206 10.87 16.60 -6.99
N LYS A 207 12.10 17.13 -6.92
CA LYS A 207 13.17 16.61 -6.07
C LYS A 207 13.97 17.76 -5.49
N PHE A 208 14.70 17.52 -4.41
CA PHE A 208 15.79 18.43 -4.05
C PHE A 208 16.92 18.30 -5.05
N ARG A 209 17.56 19.45 -5.36
CA ARG A 209 18.75 19.45 -6.18
C ARG A 209 19.91 18.78 -5.44
N SER A 210 20.40 17.70 -5.99
CA SER A 210 21.51 16.92 -5.46
C SER A 210 22.78 16.98 -6.31
N MET A 211 22.71 17.67 -7.45
CA MET A 211 23.82 17.84 -8.40
C MET A 211 24.09 19.33 -8.66
N TYR A 212 25.27 19.64 -9.14
CA TYR A 212 25.63 20.99 -9.64
C TYR A 212 24.75 21.35 -10.84
N THR A 213 24.62 22.66 -11.11
CA THR A 213 23.77 23.19 -12.19
C THR A 213 24.25 22.81 -13.59
N ASP A 214 25.53 22.54 -13.76
CA ASP A 214 26.21 22.10 -14.99
C ASP A 214 26.21 20.58 -15.18
N ALA A 215 25.52 19.84 -14.32
CA ALA A 215 25.54 18.37 -14.31
C ALA A 215 25.10 17.71 -15.63
N GLU A 216 24.17 18.33 -16.38
CA GLU A 216 23.74 17.82 -17.69
C GLU A 216 24.85 18.01 -18.76
N GLN A 217 25.56 19.11 -18.73
CA GLN A 217 26.69 19.38 -19.66
C GLN A 217 27.84 18.40 -19.40
N ARG A 218 28.03 18.02 -18.14
CA ARG A 218 29.03 17.03 -17.70
C ARG A 218 28.57 15.58 -17.77
N LEU A 219 27.45 15.29 -18.45
CA LEU A 219 26.91 13.95 -18.57
C LEU A 219 27.88 13.00 -19.29
N SER A 220 28.57 13.50 -20.32
CA SER A 220 29.56 12.74 -21.09
C SER A 220 30.76 12.26 -20.24
N GLU A 221 31.09 12.93 -19.13
CA GLU A 221 32.17 12.54 -18.23
C GLU A 221 31.85 11.26 -17.43
N VAL A 222 30.55 10.87 -17.35
CA VAL A 222 30.07 9.84 -16.42
C VAL A 222 29.39 8.67 -17.12
N ILE A 223 29.04 8.83 -18.40
CA ILE A 223 28.43 7.75 -19.18
C ILE A 223 29.43 6.62 -19.37
N GLN A 224 29.13 5.45 -18.86
CA GLN A 224 29.83 4.22 -19.14
C GLN A 224 28.92 3.30 -19.96
N HIS A 225 29.46 2.80 -21.08
CA HIS A 225 28.79 1.75 -21.85
C HIS A 225 29.26 0.42 -21.31
N THR A 226 28.32 -0.49 -20.99
CA THR A 226 28.66 -1.88 -20.74
C THR A 226 28.99 -2.57 -22.03
N THR A 227 29.74 -3.69 -21.98
CA THR A 227 30.02 -4.59 -23.10
C THR A 227 28.78 -5.00 -23.90
N ASP A 228 27.62 -5.00 -23.24
CA ASP A 228 26.30 -5.38 -23.83
C ASP A 228 25.51 -4.17 -24.34
N GLY A 229 26.14 -3.00 -24.51
CA GLY A 229 25.49 -1.80 -25.04
C GLY A 229 24.53 -1.07 -24.09
N HIS A 230 24.39 -1.52 -22.84
CA HIS A 230 23.58 -0.83 -21.84
C HIS A 230 24.33 0.37 -21.26
N VAL A 231 23.62 1.48 -21.11
CA VAL A 231 24.18 2.73 -20.56
C VAL A 231 23.99 2.74 -19.04
N ILE A 232 25.07 2.74 -18.27
CA ILE A 232 25.05 2.88 -16.83
C ILE A 232 25.08 4.39 -16.50
N HIS A 233 23.96 4.92 -16.01
CA HIS A 233 23.83 6.32 -15.59
C HIS A 233 24.09 6.56 -14.10
N LYS A 234 24.30 5.50 -13.30
CA LYS A 234 24.49 5.61 -11.85
C LYS A 234 25.89 5.14 -11.46
N ARG A 235 26.71 6.08 -11.01
CA ARG A 235 28.04 5.78 -10.45
C ARG A 235 28.04 6.09 -8.96
N ARG A 236 28.64 5.20 -8.15
CA ARG A 236 28.72 5.38 -6.69
C ARG A 236 29.43 6.68 -6.28
N ASN A 237 30.41 7.12 -7.06
CA ASN A 237 31.14 8.38 -6.88
C ASN A 237 30.96 9.28 -8.13
N ASP A 238 29.74 9.78 -8.35
CA ASP A 238 29.46 10.72 -9.43
C ASP A 238 30.00 12.12 -9.06
N PRO A 239 30.98 12.68 -9.80
CA PRO A 239 31.59 14.00 -9.50
C PRO A 239 30.60 15.15 -9.63
N ARG A 240 29.47 14.96 -10.29
CA ARG A 240 28.41 15.96 -10.45
C ARG A 240 27.56 16.13 -9.20
N VAL A 241 27.68 15.22 -8.21
CA VAL A 241 26.88 15.24 -6.98
C VAL A 241 27.56 16.12 -5.93
N THR A 242 26.82 17.10 -5.39
CA THR A 242 27.30 18.01 -4.35
C THR A 242 27.52 17.28 -3.01
N ARG A 243 28.17 17.90 -2.03
CA ARG A 243 28.34 17.30 -0.69
C ARG A 243 26.99 17.04 -0.02
N THR A 244 26.13 18.04 0.05
CA THR A 244 24.75 17.92 0.55
C THR A 244 23.96 16.92 -0.29
N GLY A 245 24.11 16.96 -1.62
CA GLY A 245 23.49 16.03 -2.55
C GLY A 245 23.81 14.56 -2.25
N ARG A 246 25.05 14.26 -1.89
CA ARG A 246 25.48 12.90 -1.50
C ARG A 246 24.77 12.41 -0.24
N PHE A 247 24.63 13.29 0.76
CA PHE A 247 23.93 12.97 1.99
C PHE A 247 22.43 12.73 1.73
N ILE A 248 21.73 13.66 1.05
CA ILE A 248 20.29 13.54 0.83
C ILE A 248 19.93 12.37 -0.10
N ARG A 249 20.78 12.00 -1.07
CA ARG A 249 20.60 10.82 -1.90
C ARG A 249 20.77 9.53 -1.12
N ARG A 250 21.81 9.46 -0.27
CA ARG A 250 22.06 8.29 0.58
C ARG A 250 20.91 8.02 1.56
N THR A 251 20.23 9.07 2.02
CA THR A 251 19.10 8.99 2.96
C THR A 251 17.75 9.02 2.26
N SER A 252 17.70 9.10 0.91
CA SER A 252 16.49 9.30 0.10
C SER A 252 15.69 10.56 0.44
N LEU A 253 16.28 11.51 1.16
CA LEU A 253 15.64 12.79 1.50
C LEU A 253 15.48 13.70 0.26
N ASP A 254 16.22 13.44 -0.81
CA ASP A 254 16.08 14.15 -2.09
C ASP A 254 14.71 13.94 -2.74
N GLU A 255 13.96 12.91 -2.34
CA GLU A 255 12.65 12.58 -2.87
C GLU A 255 11.47 13.15 -2.07
N LEU A 256 11.72 13.78 -0.90
CA LEU A 256 10.67 14.39 -0.07
C LEU A 256 9.77 15.42 -0.80
N PRO A 257 10.29 16.25 -1.73
CA PRO A 257 9.44 17.17 -2.48
C PRO A 257 8.39 16.50 -3.37
N GLN A 258 8.49 15.19 -3.65
CA GLN A 258 7.46 14.44 -4.38
C GLN A 258 6.12 14.38 -3.63
N LEU A 259 6.10 14.63 -2.31
CA LEU A 259 4.84 14.81 -1.56
C LEU A 259 3.97 15.94 -2.14
N LEU A 260 4.59 16.96 -2.76
CA LEU A 260 3.85 17.99 -3.50
C LEU A 260 3.18 17.39 -4.75
N ASN A 261 3.86 16.51 -5.50
CA ASN A 261 3.23 15.82 -6.62
C ASN A 261 2.05 14.96 -6.18
N VAL A 262 2.13 14.35 -4.99
CA VAL A 262 1.00 13.62 -4.41
C VAL A 262 -0.15 14.57 -4.13
N ILE A 263 0.08 15.73 -3.49
CA ILE A 263 -0.97 16.72 -3.21
C ILE A 263 -1.59 17.26 -4.50
N PHE A 264 -0.79 17.53 -5.53
CA PHE A 264 -1.28 18.04 -6.82
C PHE A 264 -2.00 16.99 -7.67
N GLY A 265 -1.87 15.70 -7.35
CA GLY A 265 -2.53 14.62 -8.07
C GLY A 265 -1.75 14.04 -9.24
N ASP A 266 -0.49 14.41 -9.39
CA ASP A 266 0.40 13.83 -10.38
C ASP A 266 0.90 12.45 -9.95
N MET A 267 0.95 12.20 -8.63
CA MET A 267 1.42 10.97 -8.01
C MET A 267 0.49 10.51 -6.87
N SER A 268 0.72 9.28 -6.43
CA SER A 268 0.21 8.67 -5.21
C SER A 268 1.35 8.40 -4.23
N LEU A 269 1.07 8.17 -2.97
CA LEU A 269 2.07 7.66 -2.03
C LEU A 269 2.58 6.29 -2.47
N VAL A 270 1.66 5.40 -2.90
CA VAL A 270 1.97 4.03 -3.32
C VAL A 270 1.55 3.79 -4.76
N GLY A 271 2.46 3.27 -5.55
CA GLY A 271 2.25 2.92 -6.96
C GLY A 271 3.56 2.54 -7.66
N PRO A 272 3.51 2.16 -8.93
CA PRO A 272 4.69 1.97 -9.74
C PRO A 272 5.56 3.23 -9.77
N ARG A 273 6.88 3.08 -9.71
CA ARG A 273 7.79 4.25 -9.75
C ARG A 273 7.70 4.96 -11.11
N PRO A 274 7.58 6.30 -11.15
CA PRO A 274 7.55 7.04 -12.41
C PRO A 274 8.84 6.86 -13.22
N GLU A 275 8.73 6.62 -14.54
CA GLU A 275 9.86 6.37 -15.40
C GLU A 275 10.13 7.54 -16.36
N LEU A 276 11.35 7.58 -16.89
CA LEU A 276 11.76 8.56 -17.89
C LEU A 276 11.06 8.31 -19.23
N PRO A 277 10.65 9.38 -19.95
CA PRO A 277 9.99 9.22 -21.24
C PRO A 277 10.79 8.39 -22.24
N MET A 278 12.10 8.59 -22.28
CA MET A 278 13.01 7.87 -23.18
C MET A 278 13.07 6.36 -22.90
N LEU A 279 12.82 5.94 -21.66
CA LEU A 279 12.76 4.51 -21.29
C LEU A 279 11.39 3.94 -21.58
N VAL A 280 10.32 4.68 -21.30
CA VAL A 280 8.95 4.26 -21.63
C VAL A 280 8.75 4.12 -23.13
N ALA A 281 9.43 4.91 -23.94
CA ALA A 281 9.41 4.78 -25.41
C ALA A 281 9.98 3.44 -25.93
N LYS A 282 10.79 2.75 -25.10
CA LYS A 282 11.38 1.44 -25.41
C LYS A 282 10.60 0.27 -24.83
N TYR A 283 9.45 0.53 -24.19
CA TYR A 283 8.65 -0.50 -23.55
C TYR A 283 7.98 -1.42 -24.56
N GLU A 284 8.01 -2.71 -24.26
CA GLU A 284 7.14 -3.71 -24.86
C GLU A 284 5.67 -3.41 -24.56
N PRO A 285 4.71 -3.81 -25.39
CA PRO A 285 3.28 -3.53 -25.20
C PRO A 285 2.75 -3.91 -23.81
N TRP A 286 3.17 -5.04 -23.25
CA TRP A 286 2.75 -5.51 -21.93
C TRP A 286 3.28 -4.66 -20.76
N GLN A 287 4.44 -4.02 -20.93
CA GLN A 287 5.04 -3.16 -19.91
C GLN A 287 4.25 -1.87 -19.67
N HIS A 288 3.49 -1.41 -20.67
CA HIS A 288 2.61 -0.24 -20.55
C HIS A 288 1.47 -0.45 -19.54
N GLU A 289 1.18 -1.69 -19.13
CA GLU A 289 0.16 -1.99 -18.11
C GLU A 289 0.47 -1.28 -16.77
N ARG A 290 1.75 -1.09 -16.45
CA ARG A 290 2.17 -0.36 -15.23
C ARG A 290 1.73 1.12 -15.18
N LEU A 291 1.38 1.69 -16.31
CA LEU A 291 0.91 3.08 -16.43
C LEU A 291 -0.62 3.22 -16.30
N ARG A 292 -1.34 2.15 -15.99
CA ARG A 292 -2.81 2.16 -15.82
C ARG A 292 -3.26 2.66 -14.46
N VAL A 293 -2.34 2.84 -13.53
CA VAL A 293 -2.59 3.31 -12.16
C VAL A 293 -1.70 4.51 -11.84
N PRO A 294 -2.05 5.35 -10.83
CA PRO A 294 -1.20 6.45 -10.39
C PRO A 294 0.21 5.97 -10.01
N GLN A 295 1.22 6.69 -10.47
CA GLN A 295 2.61 6.41 -10.13
C GLN A 295 2.88 6.80 -8.67
N GLY A 296 3.72 6.02 -7.95
CA GLY A 296 3.94 6.15 -6.52
C GLY A 296 5.32 6.70 -6.14
N MET A 297 5.39 7.29 -4.93
CA MET A 297 6.66 7.57 -4.26
C MET A 297 7.34 6.29 -3.82
N THR A 298 6.57 5.33 -3.30
CA THR A 298 6.98 3.95 -3.02
C THR A 298 6.13 2.97 -3.79
N GLY A 299 6.59 1.72 -3.95
CA GLY A 299 5.87 0.72 -4.71
C GLY A 299 6.37 -0.69 -4.44
N TRP A 300 5.68 -1.67 -5.02
CA TRP A 300 5.96 -3.08 -4.79
C TRP A 300 7.38 -3.48 -5.18
N TRP A 301 7.86 -3.04 -6.33
CA TRP A 301 9.25 -3.24 -6.75
C TRP A 301 10.25 -2.63 -5.76
N GLN A 302 9.98 -1.41 -5.26
CA GLN A 302 10.88 -0.70 -4.36
C GLN A 302 11.07 -1.40 -3.02
N VAL A 303 10.05 -2.06 -2.50
CA VAL A 303 10.12 -2.76 -1.19
C VAL A 303 10.59 -4.21 -1.29
N ASN A 304 10.61 -4.81 -2.49
CA ASN A 304 10.99 -6.20 -2.69
C ASN A 304 12.34 -6.41 -3.42
N GLY A 305 12.98 -5.35 -3.96
CA GLY A 305 14.23 -5.57 -4.69
C GLY A 305 14.96 -4.34 -5.20
N ARG A 306 14.71 -3.17 -4.63
CA ARG A 306 15.15 -1.83 -5.08
C ARG A 306 16.61 -1.72 -5.56
N ALA A 307 17.57 -2.33 -4.87
CA ALA A 307 19.00 -2.14 -5.15
C ALA A 307 19.56 -3.14 -6.17
N ASP A 308 19.03 -4.36 -6.14
CA ASP A 308 19.64 -5.50 -6.83
C ASP A 308 18.98 -5.80 -8.18
N LYS A 309 17.87 -5.08 -8.48
CA LYS A 309 17.06 -5.31 -9.69
C LYS A 309 16.79 -3.99 -10.42
N PRO A 310 17.40 -3.74 -11.59
CA PRO A 310 17.05 -2.58 -12.42
C PRO A 310 15.55 -2.56 -12.74
N MET A 311 14.89 -1.42 -12.52
CA MET A 311 13.43 -1.30 -12.65
C MET A 311 12.92 -1.66 -14.05
N HIS A 312 13.61 -1.19 -15.10
CA HIS A 312 13.23 -1.43 -16.51
C HIS A 312 13.29 -2.92 -16.91
N LEU A 313 14.09 -3.73 -16.18
CA LEU A 313 14.18 -5.18 -16.38
C LEU A 313 13.23 -5.98 -15.47
N ASN A 314 12.58 -5.32 -14.50
CA ASN A 314 11.72 -5.97 -13.51
C ASN A 314 10.33 -5.33 -13.46
N THR A 315 9.80 -4.95 -14.61
CA THR A 315 8.46 -4.37 -14.78
C THR A 315 7.34 -5.31 -14.28
N GLU A 316 7.60 -6.61 -14.24
CA GLU A 316 6.66 -7.63 -13.74
C GLU A 316 6.22 -7.37 -12.30
N GLU A 317 7.10 -6.84 -11.45
CA GLU A 317 6.79 -6.49 -10.07
C GLU A 317 5.76 -5.34 -10.00
N ASP A 318 5.88 -4.36 -10.89
CA ASP A 318 4.92 -3.27 -11.02
C ASP A 318 3.59 -3.75 -11.60
N ILE A 319 3.62 -4.67 -12.56
CA ILE A 319 2.41 -5.29 -13.11
C ILE A 319 1.69 -6.13 -12.05
N TYR A 320 2.45 -6.85 -11.20
CA TYR A 320 1.84 -7.51 -10.05
C TYR A 320 1.04 -6.52 -9.18
N TYR A 321 1.62 -5.35 -8.88
CA TYR A 321 0.92 -4.30 -8.14
C TYR A 321 -0.35 -3.85 -8.87
N VAL A 322 -0.27 -3.56 -10.17
CA VAL A 322 -1.43 -3.11 -10.97
C VAL A 322 -2.56 -4.13 -10.93
N ARG A 323 -2.23 -5.41 -11.13
CA ARG A 323 -3.21 -6.51 -11.14
C ARG A 323 -3.81 -6.82 -9.77
N ASN A 324 -3.12 -6.44 -8.69
CA ASN A 324 -3.57 -6.63 -7.31
C ASN A 324 -3.83 -5.29 -6.59
N TYR A 325 -4.03 -4.21 -7.36
CA TYR A 325 -4.18 -2.86 -6.87
C TYR A 325 -5.27 -2.73 -5.81
N SER A 326 -4.89 -2.40 -4.56
CA SER A 326 -5.79 -2.32 -3.40
C SER A 326 -5.27 -1.42 -2.30
N LEU A 327 -6.17 -0.84 -1.51
CA LEU A 327 -5.82 -0.10 -0.30
C LEU A 327 -5.02 -0.95 0.69
N MET A 328 -5.31 -2.26 0.77
CA MET A 328 -4.58 -3.18 1.63
C MET A 328 -3.15 -3.40 1.13
N LEU A 329 -2.96 -3.59 -0.19
CA LEU A 329 -1.62 -3.72 -0.76
C LEU A 329 -0.82 -2.43 -0.55
N ASP A 330 -1.47 -1.27 -0.66
CA ASP A 330 -0.84 0.02 -0.36
C ASP A 330 -0.36 0.09 1.09
N MET A 331 -1.20 -0.32 2.05
CA MET A 331 -0.83 -0.34 3.47
C MET A 331 0.36 -1.29 3.73
N GLN A 332 0.37 -2.47 3.12
CA GLN A 332 1.50 -3.39 3.22
C GLN A 332 2.79 -2.78 2.67
N ILE A 333 2.71 -2.09 1.54
CA ILE A 333 3.86 -1.42 0.92
C ILE A 333 4.36 -0.30 1.83
N ILE A 334 3.47 0.52 2.41
CA ILE A 334 3.84 1.59 3.35
C ILE A 334 4.58 1.02 4.55
N LEU A 335 4.04 -0.02 5.19
CA LEU A 335 4.69 -0.67 6.34
C LEU A 335 6.06 -1.25 5.99
N LYS A 336 6.18 -1.92 4.84
CA LYS A 336 7.48 -2.41 4.33
C LYS A 336 8.43 -1.25 4.01
N THR A 337 7.93 -0.14 3.48
CA THR A 337 8.75 1.04 3.15
C THR A 337 9.42 1.61 4.41
N VAL A 338 8.67 1.76 5.50
CA VAL A 338 9.23 2.20 6.79
C VAL A 338 10.37 1.29 7.22
N TRP A 339 10.17 -0.02 7.12
CA TRP A 339 11.20 -1.00 7.49
C TRP A 339 12.44 -0.94 6.59
N VAL A 340 12.27 -0.79 5.28
CA VAL A 340 13.37 -0.68 4.29
C VAL A 340 14.16 0.61 4.51
N VAL A 341 13.47 1.73 4.77
CA VAL A 341 14.10 3.03 5.04
C VAL A 341 14.91 2.98 6.33
N LEU A 342 14.35 2.42 7.41
CA LEU A 342 15.05 2.29 8.70
C LEU A 342 16.31 1.40 8.59
N ARG A 343 16.31 0.39 7.72
CA ARG A 343 17.47 -0.47 7.48
C ARG A 343 18.53 0.13 6.56
N GLY A 344 18.24 1.25 5.90
CA GLY A 344 19.17 1.92 4.98
C GLY A 344 19.55 1.09 3.75
N LYS A 345 18.82 0.01 3.44
CA LYS A 345 19.09 -0.83 2.27
C LYS A 345 18.57 -0.15 0.99
N GLY A 346 19.41 -0.03 -0.03
CA GLY A 346 19.00 0.38 -1.38
C GLY A 346 18.99 1.89 -1.65
N ALA A 347 19.56 2.71 -0.80
CA ALA A 347 19.86 4.11 -1.06
C ALA A 347 21.30 4.23 -1.58
N TYR A 348 21.46 4.73 -2.83
CA TYR A 348 22.76 5.04 -3.45
C TYR A 348 22.76 6.45 -3.99
#